data_8cf2cf5d3100880d472c55a0bb10004a
#
_entry.id   8cf2cf5d3100880d472c55a0bb10004a
#
_cell.length_a   1.000
_cell.length_b   1.000
_cell.length_c   1.000
_cell.angle_alpha   90.00
_cell.angle_beta   90.00
_cell.angle_gamma   90.00
#
_symmetry.space_group_name_H-M   'P 1'
#
loop_
_entity.id
_entity.type
_entity.pdbx_description
1 polymer ?
#
loop_
_entity_poly.entity_id
_entity_poly.type
_entity_poly.pdbx_seq_one_letter_code
_entity_poly.pdbx_strand_id
1 'polypeptide(L)'
;MTNDTPTATDGTDTETPTPEEMSLDELREEIQEIDRDIVELIARRTYVADTIAQVKAAEGLPTTDESQEARVMERAGENADRFDVDANLVKAIFRLLIELNKVEQRENR
;
A
#
# COMPACT_ATOMS: atom_id res chain seq x y z
N MET A 1 17.05 24.33 28.75
CA MET A 1 16.99 24.21 28.33
C MET A 1 16.78 23.79 27.82
N THR A 2 16.89 23.49 27.70
CA THR A 2 16.66 23.19 27.03
C THR A 2 16.45 22.52 26.51
N ASN A 3 16.40 22.31 26.36
CA ASN A 3 16.17 21.80 25.65
C ASN A 3 15.90 21.19 25.21
N ASP A 4 15.77 21.05 25.30
CA ASP A 4 15.54 20.66 24.65
C ASP A 4 15.52 19.97 24.20
N THR A 5 15.55 19.77 24.31
CA THR A 5 15.47 19.29 23.66
C THR A 5 15.46 18.62 23.09
N PRO A 6 15.39 18.37 23.11
CA PRO A 6 15.29 17.83 22.32
C PRO A 6 15.20 17.26 21.69
N THR A 7 15.05 17.08 21.65
CA THR A 7 14.97 16.80 20.93
C THR A 7 14.87 16.20 20.36
N ALA A 8 14.60 15.98 20.44
CA ALA A 8 14.47 15.71 19.74
C ALA A 8 14.28 15.16 19.20
N THR A 9 13.99 14.85 19.26
CA THR A 9 13.85 14.68 18.64
C THR A 9 13.84 14.33 18.00
N ASP A 10 13.38 13.73 18.22
CA ASP A 10 13.55 13.55 17.45
C ASP A 10 13.90 14.32 16.54
N GLY A 11 14.57 14.38 16.26
CA GLY A 11 15.22 15.33 15.41
C GLY A 11 14.83 15.28 13.99
N THR A 12 14.51 14.13 13.49
CA THR A 12 14.06 13.97 12.09
C THR A 12 12.76 14.70 11.85
N ASP A 13 11.90 14.71 12.84
CA ASP A 13 10.61 15.39 12.69
C ASP A 13 10.78 16.89 12.55
N THR A 14 11.80 17.44 13.19
CA THR A 14 12.01 18.88 13.14
C THR A 14 12.60 19.32 11.83
N GLU A 15 13.22 18.40 11.06
CA GLU A 15 13.84 18.74 9.81
C GLU A 15 12.91 18.57 8.62
N THR A 16 11.82 17.84 8.79
CA THR A 16 10.88 17.59 7.71
C THR A 16 9.72 18.57 7.84
N PRO A 17 9.53 19.47 6.89
CA PRO A 17 8.42 20.41 6.96
C PRO A 17 7.10 19.68 6.81
N THR A 18 6.05 20.21 7.44
CA THR A 18 4.70 19.70 7.23
C THR A 18 4.23 20.13 5.83
N PRO A 19 3.24 19.45 5.25
CA PRO A 19 2.74 19.85 3.93
C PRO A 19 2.31 21.31 3.88
N GLU A 20 1.75 21.83 4.96
CA GLU A 20 1.30 23.23 4.98
C GLU A 20 2.46 24.21 4.88
N GLU A 21 3.67 23.77 5.20
CA GLU A 21 4.86 24.62 5.19
C GLU A 21 5.66 24.51 3.89
N MET A 22 5.25 23.61 3.00
CA MET A 22 5.99 23.34 1.78
C MET A 22 5.58 24.25 0.64
N SER A 23 6.55 24.56 -0.22
CA SER A 23 6.25 25.25 -1.48
C SER A 23 5.52 24.27 -2.43
N LEU A 24 4.95 24.82 -3.49
CA LEU A 24 4.27 24.01 -4.50
C LEU A 24 5.22 22.98 -5.12
N ASP A 25 6.45 23.39 -5.43
CA ASP A 25 7.42 22.46 -6.00
C ASP A 25 7.78 21.35 -5.01
N GLU A 26 7.94 21.68 -3.74
CA GLU A 26 8.21 20.68 -2.71
C GLU A 26 7.04 19.70 -2.56
N LEU A 27 5.82 20.22 -2.64
CA LEU A 27 4.63 19.36 -2.55
C LEU A 27 4.56 18.39 -3.74
N ARG A 28 4.91 18.87 -4.93
CA ARG A 28 4.93 18.00 -6.11
C ARG A 28 5.99 16.91 -5.99
N GLU A 29 7.16 17.25 -5.44
CA GLU A 29 8.20 16.25 -5.19
C GLU A 29 7.74 15.23 -4.17
N GLU A 30 7.02 15.68 -3.13
CA GLU A 30 6.50 14.79 -2.13
C GLU A 30 5.52 13.78 -2.75
N ILE A 31 4.63 14.26 -3.63
CA ILE A 31 3.70 13.37 -4.33
C ILE A 31 4.46 12.35 -5.18
N GLN A 32 5.52 12.77 -5.86
CA GLN A 32 6.30 11.85 -6.69
C GLN A 32 6.93 10.74 -5.85
N GLU A 33 7.43 11.07 -4.66
CA GLU A 33 8.01 10.08 -3.78
C GLU A 33 6.94 9.11 -3.24
N ILE A 34 5.78 9.65 -2.88
CA ILE A 34 4.68 8.81 -2.43
C ILE A 34 4.25 7.85 -3.54
N ASP A 35 4.14 8.36 -4.77
CA ASP A 35 3.73 7.53 -5.90
C ASP A 35 4.73 6.39 -6.12
N ARG A 36 6.03 6.67 -6.01
CA ARG A 36 7.05 5.64 -6.13
C ARG A 36 6.88 4.59 -5.03
N ASP A 37 6.63 5.03 -3.80
CA ASP A 37 6.42 4.13 -2.68
C ASP A 37 5.18 3.26 -2.89
N ILE A 38 4.12 3.83 -3.46
CA ILE A 38 2.92 3.06 -3.77
C ILE A 38 3.25 1.94 -4.77
N VAL A 39 3.99 2.26 -5.83
CA VAL A 39 4.37 1.25 -6.83
C VAL A 39 5.25 0.18 -6.20
N GLU A 40 6.17 0.57 -5.34
CA GLU A 40 7.02 -0.39 -4.63
C GLU A 40 6.19 -1.32 -3.77
N LEU A 41 5.20 -0.79 -3.05
CA LEU A 41 4.32 -1.62 -2.23
C LEU A 41 3.45 -2.55 -3.09
N ILE A 42 2.99 -2.06 -4.24
CA ILE A 42 2.26 -2.90 -5.18
C ILE A 42 3.15 -4.06 -5.65
N ALA A 43 4.41 -3.78 -5.97
CA ALA A 43 5.34 -4.81 -6.42
C ALA A 43 5.56 -5.86 -5.33
N ARG A 44 5.74 -5.43 -4.09
CA ARG A 44 5.93 -6.36 -2.96
C ARG A 44 4.68 -7.21 -2.75
N ARG A 45 3.52 -6.59 -2.82
CA ARG A 45 2.25 -7.31 -2.66
C ARG A 45 2.08 -8.34 -3.77
N THR A 46 2.42 -7.97 -5.00
CA THR A 46 2.34 -8.87 -6.14
C THR A 46 3.27 -10.07 -5.96
N TYR A 47 4.48 -9.83 -5.50
CA TYR A 47 5.43 -10.92 -5.23
C TYR A 47 4.88 -11.89 -4.18
N VAL A 48 4.33 -11.36 -3.09
CA VAL A 48 3.77 -12.21 -2.03
C VAL A 48 2.55 -12.98 -2.55
N ALA A 49 1.68 -12.31 -3.31
CA ALA A 49 0.49 -12.98 -3.87
C ALA A 49 0.89 -14.09 -4.83
N ASP A 50 1.93 -13.86 -5.63
CA ASP A 50 2.42 -14.89 -6.54
C ASP A 50 3.00 -16.08 -5.76
N THR A 51 3.72 -15.80 -4.69
CA THR A 51 4.25 -16.86 -3.82
C THR A 51 3.13 -17.68 -3.20
N ILE A 52 2.05 -17.02 -2.76
CA ILE A 52 0.89 -17.73 -2.23
C ILE A 52 0.29 -18.65 -3.29
N ALA A 53 0.18 -18.17 -4.54
CA ALA A 53 -0.36 -18.97 -5.62
C ALA A 53 0.52 -20.20 -5.88
N GLN A 54 1.84 -20.04 -5.82
CA GLN A 54 2.77 -21.15 -6.00
C GLN A 54 2.62 -22.19 -4.89
N VAL A 55 2.48 -21.75 -3.65
CA VAL A 55 2.29 -22.65 -2.52
C VAL A 55 0.98 -23.41 -2.66
N LYS A 56 -0.10 -22.71 -3.03
CA LYS A 56 -1.40 -23.35 -3.25
C LYS A 56 -1.30 -24.40 -4.35
N ALA A 57 -0.62 -24.08 -5.45
CA ALA A 57 -0.47 -25.04 -6.54
C ALA A 57 0.29 -26.27 -6.08
N ALA A 58 1.35 -26.08 -5.30
CA ALA A 58 2.14 -27.21 -4.79
C ALA A 58 1.32 -28.11 -3.85
N GLU A 59 0.35 -27.51 -3.15
CA GLU A 59 -0.51 -28.27 -2.22
C GLU A 59 -1.80 -28.75 -2.87
N GLY A 60 -1.99 -28.49 -4.16
CA GLY A 60 -3.19 -28.91 -4.86
C GLY A 60 -4.42 -28.09 -4.53
N LEU A 61 -4.25 -26.88 -4.02
CA LEU A 61 -5.36 -26.02 -3.66
C LEU A 61 -5.72 -25.09 -4.82
N PRO A 62 -7.00 -24.65 -4.91
CA PRO A 62 -7.39 -23.70 -5.94
C PRO A 62 -6.65 -22.40 -5.80
N THR A 63 -6.23 -21.80 -6.92
CA THR A 63 -5.52 -20.53 -6.90
C THR A 63 -6.47 -19.34 -6.75
N THR A 64 -7.73 -19.51 -7.15
CA THR A 64 -8.74 -18.46 -7.01
C THR A 64 -9.67 -18.82 -5.85
N ASP A 65 -9.89 -17.86 -4.96
CA ASP A 65 -10.73 -18.05 -3.78
C ASP A 65 -11.56 -16.80 -3.57
N GLU A 66 -12.83 -16.87 -3.98
CA GLU A 66 -13.74 -15.72 -3.90
C GLU A 66 -13.97 -15.25 -2.47
N SER A 67 -13.97 -16.19 -1.52
CA SER A 67 -14.15 -15.80 -0.14
C SER A 67 -12.95 -15.03 0.39
N GLN A 68 -11.75 -15.38 -0.05
CA GLN A 68 -10.54 -14.63 0.31
C GLN A 68 -10.57 -13.24 -0.32
N GLU A 69 -11.04 -13.13 -1.57
CA GLU A 69 -11.15 -11.83 -2.22
C GLU A 69 -12.14 -10.93 -1.49
N ALA A 70 -13.25 -11.50 -1.00
CA ALA A 70 -14.22 -10.73 -0.22
C ALA A 70 -13.59 -10.22 1.07
N ARG A 71 -12.75 -11.04 1.72
CA ARG A 71 -12.06 -10.60 2.93
C ARG A 71 -11.06 -9.48 2.65
N VAL A 72 -10.39 -9.53 1.49
CA VAL A 72 -9.49 -8.44 1.09
C VAL A 72 -10.27 -7.14 0.95
N MET A 73 -11.45 -7.20 0.32
CA MET A 73 -12.30 -6.02 0.17
C MET A 73 -12.73 -5.46 1.50
N GLU A 74 -13.13 -6.34 2.42
CA GLU A 74 -13.57 -5.91 3.75
C GLU A 74 -12.44 -5.22 4.50
N ARG A 75 -11.24 -5.81 4.48
CA ARG A 75 -10.09 -5.20 5.14
C ARG A 75 -9.69 -3.88 4.49
N ALA A 76 -9.81 -3.79 3.15
CA ALA A 76 -9.51 -2.54 2.45
C ALA A 76 -10.43 -1.42 2.94
N GLY A 77 -11.73 -1.72 3.10
CA GLY A 77 -12.67 -0.74 3.62
C GLY A 77 -12.35 -0.33 5.05
N GLU A 78 -12.03 -1.30 5.90
CA GLU A 78 -11.68 -1.01 7.29
C GLU A 78 -10.43 -0.15 7.38
N ASN A 79 -9.42 -0.45 6.57
CA ASN A 79 -8.19 0.33 6.55
C ASN A 79 -8.45 1.75 6.04
N ALA A 80 -9.30 1.87 5.02
CA ALA A 80 -9.66 3.19 4.50
C ALA A 80 -10.30 4.04 5.59
N ASP A 81 -11.22 3.44 6.36
CA ASP A 81 -11.87 4.16 7.46
C ASP A 81 -10.85 4.57 8.52
N ARG A 82 -9.89 3.70 8.82
CA ARG A 82 -8.86 3.99 9.82
C ARG A 82 -8.02 5.20 9.41
N PHE A 83 -7.74 5.35 8.13
CA PHE A 83 -6.89 6.43 7.63
C PHE A 83 -7.70 7.56 7.00
N ASP A 84 -9.02 7.55 7.18
CA ASP A 84 -9.90 8.64 6.77
C ASP A 84 -9.85 8.86 5.24
N VAL A 85 -9.88 7.77 4.50
CA VAL A 85 -9.91 7.79 3.04
C VAL A 85 -11.21 7.12 2.60
N ASP A 86 -11.74 7.52 1.45
CA ASP A 86 -13.02 6.98 0.95
C ASP A 86 -12.93 5.46 0.78
N ALA A 87 -13.77 4.73 1.53
CA ALA A 87 -13.71 3.27 1.54
C ALA A 87 -14.09 2.66 0.19
N ASN A 88 -15.07 3.23 -0.50
CA ASN A 88 -15.52 2.68 -1.78
C ASN A 88 -14.44 2.82 -2.86
N LEU A 89 -13.73 3.95 -2.86
CA LEU A 89 -12.66 4.17 -3.82
C LEU A 89 -11.46 3.27 -3.50
N VAL A 90 -11.13 3.10 -2.23
CA VAL A 90 -10.03 2.21 -1.84
C VAL A 90 -10.36 0.77 -2.23
N LYS A 91 -11.60 0.34 -2.03
CA LYS A 91 -12.02 -1.00 -2.46
C LYS A 91 -11.87 -1.17 -3.97
N ALA A 92 -12.19 -0.12 -4.74
CA ALA A 92 -12.02 -0.17 -6.20
C ALA A 92 -10.56 -0.35 -6.57
N ILE A 93 -9.66 0.34 -5.86
CA ILE A 93 -8.22 0.18 -6.08
C ILE A 93 -7.81 -1.27 -5.79
N PHE A 94 -8.29 -1.85 -4.70
CA PHE A 94 -7.92 -3.22 -4.34
C PHE A 94 -8.50 -4.25 -5.32
N ARG A 95 -9.66 -3.96 -5.93
CA ARG A 95 -10.16 -4.81 -7.01
C ARG A 95 -9.17 -4.84 -8.17
N LEU A 96 -8.60 -3.68 -8.51
CA LEU A 96 -7.59 -3.61 -9.57
C LEU A 96 -6.31 -4.33 -9.18
N LEU A 97 -5.91 -4.27 -7.91
CA LEU A 97 -4.74 -5.01 -7.43
C LEU A 97 -4.97 -6.51 -7.55
N ILE A 98 -6.16 -6.98 -7.23
CA ILE A 98 -6.49 -8.40 -7.40
C ILE A 98 -6.41 -8.78 -8.88
N GLU A 99 -6.94 -7.95 -9.76
CA GLU A 99 -6.87 -8.21 -11.20
C GLU A 99 -5.43 -8.23 -11.70
N LEU A 100 -4.60 -7.29 -11.23
CA LEU A 100 -3.19 -7.25 -11.58
C LEU A 100 -2.51 -8.57 -11.20
N ASN A 101 -2.77 -9.06 -10.00
CA ASN A 101 -2.16 -10.30 -9.53
C ASN A 101 -2.59 -11.49 -10.38
N LYS A 102 -3.86 -11.52 -10.82
CA LYS A 102 -4.34 -12.59 -11.69
C LYS A 102 -3.64 -12.56 -13.05
N VAL A 103 -3.45 -11.37 -13.61
CA VAL A 103 -2.76 -11.22 -14.90
C VAL A 103 -1.32 -11.70 -14.77
N GLU A 104 -0.61 -11.27 -13.72
CA GLU A 104 0.77 -11.67 -13.49
C GLU A 104 0.90 -13.17 -13.33
N GLN A 105 -0.01 -13.80 -12.61
CA GLN A 105 0.03 -15.24 -12.41
C GLN A 105 -0.18 -15.99 -13.72
N ARG A 106 -1.07 -15.49 -14.59
CA ARG A 106 -1.29 -16.11 -15.89
C ARG A 106 -0.08 -16.02 -16.80
N GLU A 107 0.63 -14.88 -16.74
CA GLU A 107 1.79 -14.67 -17.60
C GLU A 107 3.01 -15.44 -17.15
N ASN A 108 3.07 -15.79 -15.88
CA ASN A 108 4.22 -16.47 -15.31
C ASN A 108 4.09 -17.99 -15.29
N ARG A 109 3.11 -18.55 -15.97
CA ARG A 109 2.92 -19.99 -16.05
C ARG A 109 3.67 -20.62 -17.20
#